data_2795fd3ea6859a11aa328519be088a19
#
_entry.id   2795fd3ea6859a11aa328519be088a19
#
_cell.length_a   1.000
_cell.length_b   1.000
_cell.length_c   1.000
_cell.angle_alpha   90.00
_cell.angle_beta   90.00
_cell.angle_gamma   90.00
#
_symmetry.space_group_name_H-M   'P 1'
#
loop_
_entity.id
_entity.type
_entity.pdbx_description
1 polymer ?
#
loop_
_entity_poly.entity_id
_entity_poly.type
_entity_poly.pdbx_seq_one_letter_code
_entity_poly.pdbx_strand_id
1 'polypeptide(L)'
;MEIVRKLEASFPVLEEAGCKVGIGVATGADAIFIGSDARLEVEPERKLPLITTKDIRNGRVEWGGNFVLNPFEADGSLVDPDKYPKFRAYIERHRELIQKRNVAGRNPKGWFRTIDRIHANLTNTPKLLIPDIKGSAHVVLETGHYYPHHNLYFVTSETWDLKVLQMILSSRVAHAFIAAYSPRLRGNFLRFQAQYLRRIRIPRFENLSKSLQKETLAAARSSHQGEKDALVQRLYNLTDLDWSRLDPSILTA
;
A
#
# COMPACT_ATOMS: atom_id res chain seq x y z
N MET A 1 -12.45 15.44 16.57
CA MET A 1 -13.56 14.51 16.23
C MET A 1 -14.66 15.19 15.38
N GLU A 2 -15.07 16.42 15.68
CA GLU A 2 -16.11 17.14 14.93
C GLU A 2 -15.76 17.33 13.43
N ILE A 3 -14.52 17.76 13.11
CA ILE A 3 -14.08 17.96 11.72
C ILE A 3 -14.10 16.64 10.95
N VAL A 4 -13.64 15.54 11.53
CA VAL A 4 -13.67 14.22 10.87
C VAL A 4 -15.10 13.84 10.51
N ARG A 5 -16.07 14.04 11.42
CA ARG A 5 -17.50 13.78 11.12
C ARG A 5 -18.05 14.67 10.01
N LYS A 6 -17.68 15.96 9.99
CA LYS A 6 -18.02 16.89 8.90
C LYS A 6 -17.52 16.38 7.55
N LEU A 7 -16.27 15.91 7.51
CA LEU A 7 -15.67 15.36 6.29
C LEU A 7 -16.32 14.03 5.87
N GLU A 8 -16.67 13.16 6.83
CA GLU A 8 -17.40 11.92 6.56
C GLU A 8 -18.77 12.14 5.94
N ALA A 9 -19.45 13.20 6.35
CA ALA A 9 -20.75 13.56 5.77
C ALA A 9 -20.64 14.21 4.38
N SER A 10 -19.48 14.80 4.06
CA SER A 10 -19.31 15.63 2.85
C SER A 10 -18.62 14.91 1.69
N PHE A 11 -17.81 13.87 1.96
CA PHE A 11 -16.97 13.25 0.96
C PHE A 11 -17.08 11.72 0.99
N PRO A 12 -16.94 11.03 -0.16
CA PRO A 12 -16.92 9.58 -0.24
C PRO A 12 -15.63 8.99 0.34
N VAL A 13 -15.63 7.71 0.65
CA VAL A 13 -14.42 6.95 0.99
C VAL A 13 -13.52 6.77 -0.24
N LEU A 14 -12.25 6.45 -0.01
CA LEU A 14 -11.26 6.23 -1.07
C LEU A 14 -11.78 5.31 -2.18
N GLU A 15 -12.40 4.18 -1.82
CA GLU A 15 -12.86 3.19 -2.80
C GLU A 15 -14.05 3.70 -3.64
N GLU A 16 -14.96 4.47 -3.04
CA GLU A 16 -16.06 5.14 -3.75
C GLU A 16 -15.59 6.29 -4.65
N ALA A 17 -14.42 6.84 -4.34
CA ALA A 17 -13.78 7.90 -5.13
C ALA A 17 -12.80 7.38 -6.20
N GLY A 18 -12.88 6.09 -6.55
CA GLY A 18 -12.10 5.49 -7.64
C GLY A 18 -10.70 5.01 -7.27
N CYS A 19 -10.45 4.81 -5.98
CA CYS A 19 -9.21 4.20 -5.49
C CYS A 19 -9.43 2.74 -5.09
N LYS A 20 -8.36 1.94 -5.09
CA LYS A 20 -8.35 0.58 -4.55
C LYS A 20 -7.30 0.47 -3.47
N VAL A 21 -7.70 0.06 -2.27
CA VAL A 21 -6.80 -0.14 -1.12
C VAL A 21 -6.53 -1.62 -0.92
N GLY A 22 -5.25 -2.00 -0.89
CA GLY A 22 -4.85 -3.38 -0.68
C GLY A 22 -3.68 -3.51 0.29
N ILE A 23 -3.32 -4.76 0.55
CA ILE A 23 -2.14 -5.14 1.33
C ILE A 23 -1.23 -6.02 0.48
N GLY A 24 0.07 -5.93 0.70
CA GLY A 24 1.03 -6.79 0.03
C GLY A 24 0.95 -8.25 0.49
N VAL A 25 1.75 -9.12 -0.11
CA VAL A 25 1.67 -10.57 0.11
C VAL A 25 2.21 -11.01 1.45
N ALA A 26 1.43 -11.79 2.18
CA ALA A 26 1.90 -12.63 3.28
C ALA A 26 2.20 -14.04 2.74
N THR A 27 3.43 -14.50 2.92
CA THR A 27 3.85 -15.83 2.43
C THR A 27 3.60 -16.94 3.43
N GLY A 28 3.66 -16.61 4.73
CA GLY A 28 3.60 -17.56 5.84
C GLY A 28 4.91 -18.33 6.08
N ALA A 29 5.95 -18.09 5.26
CA ALA A 29 7.30 -18.60 5.44
C ALA A 29 8.29 -17.74 4.65
N ASP A 30 8.45 -16.48 5.03
CA ASP A 30 9.29 -15.52 4.32
C ASP A 30 10.72 -16.02 4.10
N ALA A 31 11.27 -16.76 5.05
CA ALA A 31 12.60 -17.37 4.93
C ALA A 31 12.74 -18.33 3.72
N ILE A 32 11.62 -18.84 3.19
CA ILE A 32 11.62 -19.76 2.04
C ILE A 32 11.15 -19.03 0.78
N PHE A 33 10.09 -18.23 0.90
CA PHE A 33 9.45 -17.60 -0.25
C PHE A 33 10.07 -16.27 -0.68
N ILE A 34 10.96 -15.69 0.15
CA ILE A 34 11.59 -14.40 -0.13
C ILE A 34 13.12 -14.54 -0.08
N GLY A 35 13.80 -14.03 -1.09
CA GLY A 35 15.25 -14.03 -1.15
C GLY A 35 15.80 -13.24 -2.34
N SER A 36 17.13 -13.17 -2.42
CA SER A 36 17.81 -12.65 -3.61
C SER A 36 17.58 -13.56 -4.83
N ASP A 37 17.90 -13.05 -6.00
CA ASP A 37 17.80 -13.83 -7.24
C ASP A 37 18.57 -15.15 -7.18
N ALA A 38 19.78 -15.13 -6.65
CA ALA A 38 20.62 -16.31 -6.49
C ALA A 38 20.11 -17.31 -5.46
N ARG A 39 19.36 -16.84 -4.44
CA ARG A 39 18.80 -17.70 -3.39
C ARG A 39 17.54 -18.44 -3.85
N LEU A 40 16.72 -17.79 -4.66
CA LEU A 40 15.51 -18.39 -5.22
C LEU A 40 15.87 -19.09 -6.52
N GLU A 41 16.39 -20.31 -6.42
CA GLU A 41 16.82 -21.17 -7.54
C GLU A 41 15.62 -21.72 -8.31
N VAL A 42 14.83 -20.83 -8.91
CA VAL A 42 13.62 -21.16 -9.69
C VAL A 42 13.66 -20.48 -11.06
N GLU A 43 12.74 -20.83 -11.93
CA GLU A 43 12.57 -20.14 -13.22
C GLU A 43 12.32 -18.63 -13.00
N PRO A 44 12.85 -17.74 -13.87
CA PRO A 44 12.69 -16.28 -13.73
C PRO A 44 11.25 -15.83 -13.62
N GLU A 45 10.33 -16.45 -14.35
CA GLU A 45 8.89 -16.16 -14.35
C GLU A 45 8.18 -16.59 -13.05
N ARG A 46 8.84 -17.39 -12.21
CA ARG A 46 8.31 -17.84 -10.90
C ARG A 46 8.75 -16.97 -9.74
N LYS A 47 9.39 -15.84 -10.01
CA LYS A 47 9.76 -14.86 -8.99
C LYS A 47 9.44 -13.44 -9.44
N LEU A 48 8.95 -12.63 -8.52
CA LEU A 48 8.62 -11.23 -8.75
C LEU A 48 9.49 -10.34 -7.87
N PRO A 49 10.01 -9.21 -8.39
CA PRO A 49 10.74 -8.25 -7.56
C PRO A 49 9.86 -7.79 -6.39
N LEU A 50 10.34 -7.96 -5.16
CA LEU A 50 9.59 -7.68 -3.94
C LEU A 50 10.14 -6.44 -3.26
N ILE A 51 9.22 -5.57 -2.81
CA ILE A 51 9.54 -4.42 -1.97
C ILE A 51 9.00 -4.61 -0.55
N THR A 52 9.81 -4.25 0.44
CA THR A 52 9.48 -4.29 1.88
C THR A 52 9.60 -2.90 2.49
N THR A 53 9.23 -2.74 3.76
CA THR A 53 9.43 -1.47 4.48
C THR A 53 10.90 -1.05 4.59
N LYS A 54 11.85 -1.99 4.48
CA LYS A 54 13.30 -1.71 4.52
C LYS A 54 13.78 -1.00 3.26
N ASP A 55 13.06 -1.16 2.17
CA ASP A 55 13.35 -0.56 0.86
C ASP A 55 12.74 0.85 0.72
N ILE A 56 12.02 1.33 1.74
CA ILE A 56 11.48 2.69 1.78
C ILE A 56 12.39 3.55 2.65
N ARG A 57 13.17 4.40 2.00
CA ARG A 57 14.13 5.31 2.65
C ARG A 57 13.92 6.73 2.16
N ASN A 58 13.93 7.69 3.08
CA ASN A 58 13.82 9.13 2.75
C ASN A 58 12.67 9.46 1.77
N GLY A 59 11.51 8.77 1.93
CA GLY A 59 10.34 8.97 1.05
C GLY A 59 10.51 8.45 -0.38
N ARG A 60 11.48 7.57 -0.62
CA ARG A 60 11.77 6.96 -1.94
C ARG A 60 11.88 5.45 -1.83
N VAL A 61 11.72 4.80 -2.97
CA VAL A 61 11.98 3.36 -3.13
C VAL A 61 13.46 3.16 -3.46
N GLU A 62 14.15 2.40 -2.62
CA GLU A 62 15.54 1.95 -2.82
C GLU A 62 15.54 0.42 -2.71
N TRP A 63 15.33 -0.26 -3.84
CA TRP A 63 15.16 -1.70 -3.86
C TRP A 63 16.42 -2.47 -3.44
N GLY A 64 16.27 -3.36 -2.46
CA GLY A 64 17.34 -4.18 -1.90
C GLY A 64 17.60 -5.51 -2.61
N GLY A 65 17.03 -5.74 -3.81
CA GLY A 65 17.32 -6.95 -4.63
C GLY A 65 16.57 -8.21 -4.19
N ASN A 66 15.49 -8.09 -3.39
CA ASN A 66 14.69 -9.24 -2.99
C ASN A 66 13.57 -9.54 -3.99
N PHE A 67 13.28 -10.83 -4.12
CA PHE A 67 12.18 -11.37 -4.91
C PHE A 67 11.25 -12.18 -4.01
N VAL A 68 10.00 -12.34 -4.42
CA VAL A 68 9.06 -13.30 -3.86
C VAL A 68 8.80 -14.41 -4.86
N LEU A 69 8.80 -15.65 -4.37
CA LEU A 69 8.40 -16.83 -5.14
C LEU A 69 6.90 -16.73 -5.45
N ASN A 70 6.54 -16.81 -6.73
CA ASN A 70 5.16 -16.75 -7.20
C ASN A 70 4.64 -18.14 -7.60
N PRO A 71 3.82 -18.78 -6.73
CA PRO A 71 3.21 -20.08 -7.03
C PRO A 71 1.90 -19.98 -7.82
N PHE A 72 1.60 -18.84 -8.47
CA PHE A 72 0.35 -18.63 -9.18
C PHE A 72 0.59 -18.28 -10.66
N GLU A 73 -0.34 -18.70 -11.50
CA GLU A 73 -0.45 -18.26 -12.88
C GLU A 73 -1.13 -16.90 -12.98
N ALA A 74 -1.16 -16.33 -14.18
CA ALA A 74 -1.75 -15.00 -14.44
C ALA A 74 -3.25 -14.93 -14.12
N ASP A 75 -3.98 -16.03 -14.28
CA ASP A 75 -5.40 -16.16 -13.94
C ASP A 75 -5.64 -16.36 -12.42
N GLY A 76 -4.56 -16.48 -11.64
CA GLY A 76 -4.59 -16.70 -10.20
C GLY A 76 -4.80 -18.15 -9.78
N SER A 77 -4.81 -19.10 -10.69
CA SER A 77 -4.71 -20.54 -10.38
C SER A 77 -3.31 -20.87 -9.86
N LEU A 78 -3.17 -22.01 -9.15
CA LEU A 78 -1.86 -22.49 -8.78
C LEU A 78 -1.14 -23.06 -10.01
N VAL A 79 0.17 -22.79 -10.08
CA VAL A 79 1.02 -23.39 -11.13
C VAL A 79 1.03 -24.90 -11.04
N ASP A 80 1.16 -25.53 -12.18
CA ASP A 80 1.51 -26.94 -12.27
C ASP A 80 3.04 -27.08 -12.09
N PRO A 81 3.53 -27.64 -10.96
CA PRO A 81 4.96 -27.74 -10.71
C PRO A 81 5.73 -28.57 -11.77
N ASP A 82 5.03 -29.45 -12.50
CA ASP A 82 5.68 -30.27 -13.53
C ASP A 82 6.10 -29.45 -14.76
N LYS A 83 5.52 -28.28 -14.95
CA LYS A 83 5.93 -27.32 -16.00
C LYS A 83 7.16 -26.49 -15.62
N TYR A 84 7.53 -26.47 -14.34
CA TYR A 84 8.61 -25.65 -13.79
C TYR A 84 9.58 -26.51 -12.96
N PRO A 85 10.52 -27.21 -13.59
CA PRO A 85 11.39 -28.19 -12.92
C PRO A 85 12.22 -27.61 -11.76
N LYS A 86 12.74 -26.39 -11.90
CA LYS A 86 13.51 -25.73 -10.83
C LYS A 86 12.60 -25.33 -9.67
N PHE A 87 11.44 -24.73 -9.95
CA PHE A 87 10.42 -24.43 -8.94
C PHE A 87 10.00 -25.68 -8.19
N ARG A 88 9.70 -26.79 -8.90
CA ARG A 88 9.37 -28.08 -8.30
C ARG A 88 10.47 -28.56 -7.36
N ALA A 89 11.72 -28.61 -7.85
CA ALA A 89 12.85 -29.05 -7.03
C ALA A 89 13.04 -28.16 -5.79
N TYR A 90 12.84 -26.85 -5.94
CA TYR A 90 12.96 -25.89 -4.85
C TYR A 90 11.89 -26.12 -3.77
N ILE A 91 10.60 -26.21 -4.13
CA ILE A 91 9.52 -26.41 -3.15
C ILE A 91 9.63 -27.78 -2.48
N GLU A 92 10.06 -28.83 -3.22
CA GLU A 92 10.26 -30.17 -2.65
C GLU A 92 11.41 -30.19 -1.62
N ARG A 93 12.52 -29.48 -1.89
CA ARG A 93 13.62 -29.31 -0.93
C ARG A 93 13.15 -28.72 0.39
N HIS A 94 12.13 -27.86 0.35
CA HIS A 94 11.57 -27.16 1.52
C HIS A 94 10.23 -27.73 1.99
N ARG A 95 9.79 -28.88 1.47
CA ARG A 95 8.46 -29.46 1.67
C ARG A 95 8.04 -29.52 3.13
N GLU A 96 8.86 -30.06 4.01
CA GLU A 96 8.52 -30.20 5.43
C GLU A 96 8.19 -28.87 6.11
N LEU A 97 8.96 -27.83 5.85
CA LEU A 97 8.73 -26.51 6.42
C LEU A 97 7.50 -25.83 5.82
N ILE A 98 7.30 -25.98 4.52
CA ILE A 98 6.15 -25.41 3.82
C ILE A 98 4.85 -26.07 4.28
N GLN A 99 4.82 -27.39 4.46
CA GLN A 99 3.64 -28.14 4.87
C GLN A 99 3.24 -27.91 6.33
N LYS A 100 4.15 -27.47 7.21
CA LYS A 100 3.83 -27.10 8.61
C LYS A 100 2.95 -25.85 8.71
N ARG A 101 2.79 -25.07 7.65
CA ARG A 101 1.97 -23.86 7.66
C ARG A 101 0.47 -24.21 7.63
N ASN A 102 -0.34 -23.47 8.37
CA ASN A 102 -1.80 -23.64 8.40
C ASN A 102 -2.45 -23.61 7.00
N VAL A 103 -1.92 -22.76 6.10
CA VAL A 103 -2.45 -22.65 4.72
C VAL A 103 -2.23 -23.93 3.92
N ALA A 104 -1.15 -24.65 4.14
CA ALA A 104 -0.88 -25.94 3.50
C ALA A 104 -1.80 -27.05 4.02
N GLY A 105 -2.05 -27.09 5.33
CA GLY A 105 -3.00 -28.03 5.93
C GLY A 105 -4.43 -27.85 5.43
N ARG A 106 -4.86 -26.62 5.18
CA ARG A 106 -6.20 -26.33 4.62
C ARG A 106 -6.32 -26.64 3.12
N ASN A 107 -5.22 -26.73 2.41
CA ASN A 107 -5.18 -27.06 0.98
C ASN A 107 -4.01 -28.01 0.67
N PRO A 108 -4.16 -29.32 0.93
CA PRO A 108 -3.07 -30.27 0.71
C PRO A 108 -2.58 -30.38 -0.74
N LYS A 109 -3.44 -30.17 -1.73
CA LYS A 109 -3.05 -30.17 -3.15
C LYS A 109 -2.23 -28.93 -3.52
N GLY A 110 -2.53 -27.79 -2.89
CA GLY A 110 -1.80 -26.54 -3.08
C GLY A 110 -0.91 -26.18 -1.89
N TRP A 111 -0.28 -27.17 -1.27
CA TRP A 111 0.53 -27.03 -0.06
C TRP A 111 1.67 -26.00 -0.20
N PHE A 112 2.12 -25.73 -1.42
CA PHE A 112 3.20 -24.81 -1.75
C PHE A 112 2.74 -23.37 -1.97
N ARG A 113 1.44 -23.06 -1.84
CA ARG A 113 0.92 -21.69 -2.00
C ARG A 113 1.37 -20.75 -0.89
N THR A 114 1.38 -19.45 -1.16
CA THR A 114 1.48 -18.39 -0.14
C THR A 114 0.15 -18.25 0.61
N ILE A 115 0.13 -17.55 1.77
CA ILE A 115 -1.12 -17.24 2.48
C ILE A 115 -2.03 -16.43 1.56
N ASP A 116 -1.54 -15.29 1.08
CA ASP A 116 -2.27 -14.46 0.13
C ASP A 116 -1.97 -14.90 -1.30
N ARG A 117 -2.96 -14.72 -2.17
CA ARG A 117 -2.77 -14.92 -3.61
C ARG A 117 -1.91 -13.78 -4.16
N ILE A 118 -0.95 -14.13 -4.99
CA ILE A 118 -0.15 -13.17 -5.74
C ILE A 118 -0.82 -12.89 -7.08
N HIS A 119 -1.10 -11.62 -7.35
CA HIS A 119 -1.60 -11.13 -8.63
C HIS A 119 -0.43 -10.44 -9.35
N ALA A 120 0.26 -11.15 -10.23
CA ALA A 120 1.53 -10.71 -10.83
C ALA A 120 1.45 -9.35 -11.53
N ASN A 121 0.28 -8.99 -12.09
CA ASN A 121 0.04 -7.70 -12.72
C ASN A 121 0.21 -6.50 -11.76
N LEU A 122 0.01 -6.72 -10.43
CA LEU A 122 0.26 -5.66 -9.44
C LEU A 122 1.71 -5.19 -9.43
N THR A 123 2.67 -6.05 -9.84
CA THR A 123 4.08 -5.65 -9.98
C THR A 123 4.22 -4.48 -10.95
N ASN A 124 3.54 -4.55 -12.09
CA ASN A 124 3.63 -3.56 -13.17
C ASN A 124 2.61 -2.41 -13.03
N THR A 125 1.80 -2.42 -11.96
CA THR A 125 0.81 -1.37 -11.70
C THR A 125 1.45 -0.28 -10.83
N PRO A 126 1.49 0.99 -11.28
CA PRO A 126 1.88 2.11 -10.42
C PRO A 126 0.99 2.20 -9.18
N LYS A 127 1.59 2.45 -8.03
CA LYS A 127 0.88 2.44 -6.74
C LYS A 127 1.53 3.35 -5.72
N LEU A 128 0.76 3.76 -4.73
CA LEU A 128 1.29 4.37 -3.51
C LEU A 128 1.51 3.28 -2.48
N LEU A 129 2.68 3.28 -1.86
CA LEU A 129 3.05 2.35 -0.79
C LEU A 129 3.00 3.07 0.57
N ILE A 130 2.39 2.41 1.56
CA ILE A 130 2.17 2.94 2.89
C ILE A 130 2.61 1.88 3.92
N PRO A 131 3.71 2.10 4.67
CA PRO A 131 4.12 1.23 5.78
C PRO A 131 3.08 1.17 6.91
N ASP A 132 2.88 -0.02 7.51
CA ASP A 132 1.86 -0.24 8.56
C ASP A 132 2.10 0.65 9.79
N ILE A 133 3.35 0.74 10.27
CA ILE A 133 3.67 1.44 11.54
C ILE A 133 4.64 2.58 11.27
N LYS A 134 4.20 3.81 11.52
CA LYS A 134 5.03 5.01 11.43
C LYS A 134 4.50 6.12 12.34
N GLY A 135 5.42 7.00 12.79
CA GLY A 135 5.06 8.23 13.51
C GLY A 135 4.42 9.31 12.62
N SER A 136 4.68 9.24 11.30
CA SER A 136 4.07 10.11 10.29
C SER A 136 3.73 9.28 9.04
N ALA A 137 2.72 9.70 8.28
CA ALA A 137 2.35 9.05 7.03
C ALA A 137 3.48 9.16 6.01
N HIS A 138 4.17 8.06 5.75
CA HIS A 138 5.13 7.97 4.66
C HIS A 138 4.45 7.29 3.48
N VAL A 139 3.85 8.10 2.62
CA VAL A 139 3.22 7.65 1.37
C VAL A 139 4.25 7.78 0.26
N VAL A 140 4.63 6.67 -0.35
CA VAL A 140 5.69 6.62 -1.37
C VAL A 140 5.13 6.17 -2.70
N LEU A 141 5.41 6.91 -3.77
CA LEU A 141 5.05 6.53 -5.13
C LEU A 141 6.01 5.43 -5.63
N GLU A 142 5.44 4.31 -6.05
CA GLU A 142 6.08 3.22 -6.76
C GLU A 142 5.52 3.17 -8.19
N THR A 143 6.40 3.16 -9.18
CA THR A 143 6.04 3.42 -10.59
C THR A 143 5.72 2.16 -11.40
N GLY A 144 5.51 1.02 -10.76
CA GLY A 144 5.14 -0.24 -11.41
C GLY A 144 6.35 -1.15 -11.69
N HIS A 145 7.18 -1.40 -10.68
CA HIS A 145 8.34 -2.28 -10.79
C HIS A 145 8.36 -3.38 -9.74
N TYR A 146 7.63 -3.23 -8.63
CA TYR A 146 7.78 -4.10 -7.46
C TYR A 146 6.45 -4.59 -6.92
N TYR A 147 6.44 -5.84 -6.44
CA TYR A 147 5.34 -6.41 -5.68
C TYR A 147 5.50 -6.05 -4.19
N PRO A 148 4.45 -5.57 -3.49
CA PRO A 148 4.57 -5.19 -2.08
C PRO A 148 4.52 -6.41 -1.15
N HIS A 149 5.33 -6.39 -0.08
CA HIS A 149 5.27 -7.32 1.05
C HIS A 149 4.13 -6.94 2.01
N HIS A 150 3.62 -7.88 2.81
CA HIS A 150 2.46 -7.69 3.71
C HIS A 150 2.61 -6.60 4.77
N ASN A 151 3.81 -6.08 4.99
CA ASN A 151 4.05 -4.93 5.88
C ASN A 151 3.89 -3.57 5.16
N LEU A 152 3.49 -3.60 3.89
CA LEU A 152 3.15 -2.46 3.07
C LEU A 152 1.69 -2.55 2.60
N TYR A 153 0.91 -1.53 2.91
CA TYR A 153 -0.37 -1.30 2.25
C TYR A 153 -0.12 -0.55 0.95
N PHE A 154 -1.05 -0.65 0.02
CA PHE A 154 -0.96 0.08 -1.24
C PHE A 154 -2.30 0.69 -1.63
N VAL A 155 -2.21 1.78 -2.40
CA VAL A 155 -3.35 2.42 -3.06
C VAL A 155 -3.05 2.53 -4.54
N THR A 156 -3.99 2.05 -5.37
CA THR A 156 -3.99 2.26 -6.82
C THR A 156 -5.22 3.07 -7.21
N SER A 157 -5.17 3.73 -8.35
CA SER A 157 -6.33 4.42 -8.94
C SER A 157 -6.18 4.51 -10.45
N GLU A 158 -7.31 4.44 -11.16
CA GLU A 158 -7.42 4.68 -12.59
C GLU A 158 -7.95 6.09 -12.88
N THR A 159 -8.49 6.76 -11.87
CA THR A 159 -9.12 8.08 -12.00
C THR A 159 -8.26 9.22 -11.45
N TRP A 160 -7.44 8.94 -10.44
CA TRP A 160 -6.60 9.92 -9.77
C TRP A 160 -5.14 9.84 -10.25
N ASP A 161 -4.51 11.00 -10.49
CA ASP A 161 -3.05 11.09 -10.55
C ASP A 161 -2.46 10.68 -9.17
N LEU A 162 -1.55 9.71 -9.16
CA LEU A 162 -1.00 9.16 -7.92
C LEU A 162 -0.19 10.18 -7.11
N LYS A 163 0.41 11.21 -7.75
CA LYS A 163 1.09 12.29 -7.01
C LYS A 163 0.09 13.16 -6.25
N VAL A 164 -1.09 13.37 -6.83
CA VAL A 164 -2.18 14.07 -6.14
C VAL A 164 -2.68 13.26 -4.96
N LEU A 165 -2.91 11.96 -5.15
CA LEU A 165 -3.27 11.08 -4.03
C LEU A 165 -2.18 11.02 -2.97
N GLN A 166 -0.91 10.99 -3.37
CA GLN A 166 0.23 11.06 -2.43
C GLN A 166 0.17 12.32 -1.58
N MET A 167 -0.08 13.49 -2.19
CA MET A 167 -0.24 14.76 -1.49
C MET A 167 -1.40 14.70 -0.49
N ILE A 168 -2.56 14.22 -0.90
CA ILE A 168 -3.75 14.11 -0.04
C ILE A 168 -3.50 13.13 1.11
N LEU A 169 -3.00 11.93 0.82
CA LEU A 169 -2.78 10.88 1.82
C LEU A 169 -1.62 11.18 2.78
N SER A 170 -0.74 12.13 2.43
CA SER A 170 0.30 12.65 3.31
C SER A 170 -0.15 13.88 4.12
N SER A 171 -1.36 14.37 3.91
CA SER A 171 -1.86 15.61 4.53
C SER A 171 -2.36 15.41 5.96
N ARG A 172 -2.56 16.52 6.67
CA ARG A 172 -3.19 16.58 8.00
C ARG A 172 -4.59 15.96 7.98
N VAL A 173 -5.34 16.08 6.89
CA VAL A 173 -6.68 15.48 6.75
C VAL A 173 -6.60 13.96 6.84
N ALA A 174 -5.75 13.33 6.04
CA ALA A 174 -5.57 11.87 6.08
C ALA A 174 -5.07 11.41 7.45
N HIS A 175 -4.12 12.15 8.04
CA HIS A 175 -3.62 11.86 9.39
C HIS A 175 -4.74 11.92 10.43
N ALA A 176 -5.64 12.89 10.37
CA ALA A 176 -6.77 13.02 11.29
C ALA A 176 -7.72 11.80 11.22
N PHE A 177 -8.00 11.28 10.01
CA PHE A 177 -8.78 10.06 9.87
C PHE A 177 -8.07 8.85 10.51
N ILE A 178 -6.77 8.68 10.27
CA ILE A 178 -6.02 7.59 10.89
C ILE A 178 -6.01 7.75 12.41
N ALA A 179 -5.74 8.94 12.94
CA ALA A 179 -5.72 9.20 14.39
C ALA A 179 -7.09 8.99 15.06
N ALA A 180 -8.18 9.23 14.35
CA ALA A 180 -9.54 9.04 14.86
C ALA A 180 -9.92 7.56 15.02
N TYR A 181 -9.38 6.66 14.21
CA TYR A 181 -9.81 5.27 14.13
C TYR A 181 -8.73 4.24 14.46
N SER A 182 -7.45 4.59 14.33
CA SER A 182 -6.33 3.70 14.64
C SER A 182 -6.09 3.62 16.15
N PRO A 183 -5.81 2.43 16.70
CA PRO A 183 -5.31 2.33 18.07
C PRO A 183 -3.94 3.02 18.17
N ARG A 184 -3.72 3.72 19.27
CA ARG A 184 -2.42 4.31 19.59
C ARG A 184 -1.51 3.23 20.16
N LEU A 185 -0.34 3.06 19.58
CA LEU A 185 0.72 2.19 20.08
C LEU A 185 1.64 2.95 21.04
N ARG A 186 2.41 2.21 21.83
CA ARG A 186 3.43 2.78 22.72
C ARG A 186 4.38 3.68 21.92
N GLY A 187 4.60 4.90 22.40
CA GLY A 187 5.36 5.94 21.68
C GLY A 187 4.54 6.76 20.68
N ASN A 188 3.24 6.76 20.82
CA ASN A 188 2.28 7.55 20.02
C ASN A 188 2.25 7.20 18.51
N PHE A 189 2.74 5.99 18.14
CA PHE A 189 2.67 5.52 16.75
C PHE A 189 1.26 5.14 16.36
N LEU A 190 0.87 5.53 15.14
CA LEU A 190 -0.38 5.14 14.51
C LEU A 190 -0.17 3.93 13.58
N ARG A 191 -1.22 3.15 13.40
CA ARG A 191 -1.25 2.04 12.44
C ARG A 191 -1.99 2.46 11.17
N PHE A 192 -1.32 2.35 10.04
CA PHE A 192 -1.85 2.70 8.73
C PHE A 192 -2.46 1.48 8.01
N GLN A 193 -3.22 0.67 8.74
CA GLN A 193 -3.82 -0.54 8.19
C GLN A 193 -4.94 -0.23 7.17
N ALA A 194 -5.18 -1.15 6.25
CA ALA A 194 -6.17 -1.00 5.19
C ALA A 194 -7.56 -0.58 5.72
N GLN A 195 -7.98 -1.11 6.86
CA GLN A 195 -9.27 -0.77 7.48
C GLN A 195 -9.38 0.70 7.89
N TYR A 196 -8.27 1.33 8.26
CA TYR A 196 -8.24 2.76 8.61
C TYR A 196 -8.02 3.61 7.36
N LEU A 197 -7.17 3.17 6.43
CA LEU A 197 -6.97 3.84 5.14
C LEU A 197 -8.29 3.95 4.36
N ARG A 198 -9.11 2.89 4.35
CA ARG A 198 -10.43 2.89 3.70
C ARG A 198 -11.43 3.89 4.30
N ARG A 199 -11.19 4.39 5.52
CA ARG A 199 -12.03 5.42 6.14
C ARG A 199 -11.69 6.83 5.71
N ILE A 200 -10.52 7.05 5.10
CA ILE A 200 -10.13 8.36 4.59
C ILE A 200 -11.13 8.78 3.53
N ARG A 201 -11.61 10.01 3.65
CA ARG A 201 -12.54 10.64 2.71
C ARG A 201 -11.77 11.54 1.77
N ILE A 202 -12.11 11.48 0.49
CA ILE A 202 -11.53 12.37 -0.53
C ILE A 202 -12.63 12.87 -1.46
N PRO A 203 -12.52 14.09 -2.03
CA PRO A 203 -13.45 14.53 -3.06
C PRO A 203 -13.37 13.60 -4.28
N ARG A 204 -14.40 13.57 -5.13
CA ARG A 204 -14.30 12.93 -6.45
C ARG A 204 -13.56 13.86 -7.40
N PHE A 205 -12.54 13.36 -8.08
CA PHE A 205 -11.71 14.20 -8.96
C PHE A 205 -12.52 14.82 -10.10
N GLU A 206 -13.44 14.08 -10.66
CA GLU A 206 -14.34 14.51 -11.74
C GLU A 206 -15.28 15.64 -11.33
N ASN A 207 -15.57 15.78 -10.04
CA ASN A 207 -16.44 16.84 -9.52
C ASN A 207 -15.69 18.17 -9.26
N LEU A 208 -14.36 18.17 -9.34
CA LEU A 208 -13.58 19.39 -9.19
C LEU A 208 -13.71 20.25 -10.46
N SER A 209 -13.74 21.58 -10.30
CA SER A 209 -13.67 22.49 -11.45
C SER A 209 -12.38 22.27 -12.24
N LYS A 210 -12.38 22.54 -13.53
CA LYS A 210 -11.20 22.40 -14.40
C LYS A 210 -9.99 23.21 -13.89
N SER A 211 -10.23 24.41 -13.34
CA SER A 211 -9.19 25.22 -12.72
C SER A 211 -8.59 24.47 -11.52
N LEU A 212 -9.43 23.99 -10.61
CA LEU A 212 -8.99 23.30 -9.41
C LEU A 212 -8.27 21.97 -9.72
N GLN A 213 -8.71 21.22 -10.74
CA GLN A 213 -8.00 20.04 -11.24
C GLN A 213 -6.57 20.40 -11.68
N LYS A 214 -6.43 21.47 -12.49
CA LYS A 214 -5.11 21.95 -12.97
C LYS A 214 -4.21 22.39 -11.82
N GLU A 215 -4.74 23.17 -10.89
CA GLU A 215 -4.01 23.64 -9.71
C GLU A 215 -3.57 22.46 -8.82
N THR A 216 -4.44 21.46 -8.65
CA THR A 216 -4.16 20.24 -7.87
C THR A 216 -3.01 19.44 -8.48
N LEU A 217 -3.00 19.28 -9.79
CA LEU A 217 -1.91 18.61 -10.51
C LEU A 217 -0.59 19.38 -10.42
N ALA A 218 -0.62 20.72 -10.43
CA ALA A 218 0.57 21.55 -10.29
C ALA A 218 1.14 21.49 -8.86
N ALA A 219 0.30 21.67 -7.83
CA ALA A 219 0.72 21.62 -6.44
C ALA A 219 1.27 20.24 -6.03
N ALA A 220 0.71 19.15 -6.52
CA ALA A 220 1.21 17.82 -6.25
C ALA A 220 2.66 17.59 -6.74
N ARG A 221 3.12 18.38 -7.71
CA ARG A 221 4.48 18.34 -8.25
C ARG A 221 5.42 19.38 -7.61
N SER A 222 4.87 20.31 -6.82
CA SER A 222 5.67 21.32 -6.11
C SER A 222 6.52 20.68 -5.02
N SER A 223 7.67 21.27 -4.74
CA SER A 223 8.50 20.95 -3.56
C SER A 223 8.05 21.66 -2.29
N HIS A 224 7.20 22.68 -2.42
CA HIS A 224 6.77 23.54 -1.31
C HIS A 224 5.57 22.92 -0.57
N GLN A 225 5.80 22.54 0.69
CA GLN A 225 4.74 21.93 1.52
C GLN A 225 3.58 22.87 1.77
N GLY A 226 3.82 24.18 1.95
CA GLY A 226 2.77 25.19 2.15
C GLY A 226 1.78 25.29 0.99
N GLU A 227 2.25 25.14 -0.26
CA GLU A 227 1.36 25.12 -1.44
C GLU A 227 0.47 23.88 -1.44
N LYS A 228 1.02 22.73 -1.06
CA LYS A 228 0.28 21.48 -0.94
C LYS A 228 -0.79 21.59 0.14
N ASP A 229 -0.42 22.10 1.30
CA ASP A 229 -1.32 22.26 2.44
C ASP A 229 -2.47 23.22 2.11
N ALA A 230 -2.17 24.38 1.51
CA ALA A 230 -3.17 25.35 1.09
C ALA A 230 -4.15 24.74 0.06
N LEU A 231 -3.64 23.93 -0.85
CA LEU A 231 -4.51 23.28 -1.82
C LEU A 231 -5.37 22.18 -1.21
N VAL A 232 -4.82 21.35 -0.32
CA VAL A 232 -5.61 20.35 0.40
C VAL A 232 -6.70 21.01 1.22
N GLN A 233 -6.40 22.12 1.92
CA GLN A 233 -7.38 22.90 2.65
C GLN A 233 -8.54 23.36 1.74
N ARG A 234 -8.23 23.84 0.54
CA ARG A 234 -9.24 24.22 -0.47
C ARG A 234 -10.03 23.04 -1.02
N LEU A 235 -9.39 21.91 -1.30
CA LEU A 235 -10.04 20.69 -1.77
C LEU A 235 -11.13 20.19 -0.82
N TYR A 236 -10.90 20.37 0.47
CA TYR A 236 -11.86 19.97 1.52
C TYR A 236 -12.75 21.10 2.01
N ASN A 237 -12.64 22.28 1.43
CA ASN A 237 -13.39 23.49 1.83
C ASN A 237 -13.29 23.76 3.34
N LEU A 238 -12.08 23.70 3.88
CA LEU A 238 -11.79 23.91 5.30
C LEU A 238 -11.43 25.37 5.57
N THR A 239 -11.94 25.93 6.69
CA THR A 239 -11.50 27.22 7.19
C THR A 239 -10.11 27.12 7.82
N ASP A 240 -9.44 28.27 8.05
CA ASP A 240 -8.16 28.30 8.76
C ASP A 240 -8.28 27.71 10.18
N LEU A 241 -9.41 27.93 10.83
CA LEU A 241 -9.71 27.34 12.14
C LEU A 241 -9.85 25.80 12.04
N ASP A 242 -10.58 25.29 11.03
CA ASP A 242 -10.68 23.85 10.79
C ASP A 242 -9.28 23.25 10.53
N TRP A 243 -8.47 23.93 9.70
CA TRP A 243 -7.12 23.48 9.36
C TRP A 243 -6.18 23.42 10.57
N SER A 244 -6.22 24.45 11.44
CA SER A 244 -5.41 24.50 12.66
C SER A 244 -5.77 23.35 13.64
N ARG A 245 -7.04 22.98 13.72
CA ARG A 245 -7.53 21.86 14.57
C ARG A 245 -7.12 20.48 14.05
N LEU A 246 -6.66 20.38 12.80
CA LEU A 246 -6.11 19.14 12.22
C LEU A 246 -4.60 19.03 12.42
N ASP A 247 -3.97 19.87 13.24
CA ASP A 247 -2.56 19.76 13.52
C ASP A 247 -2.23 18.43 14.19
N PRO A 248 -1.29 17.64 13.66
CA PRO A 248 -0.92 16.35 14.22
C PRO A 248 -0.49 16.42 15.69
N SER A 249 0.15 17.52 16.11
CA SER A 249 0.56 17.73 17.51
C SER A 249 -0.63 17.84 18.47
N ILE A 250 -1.76 18.37 18.02
CA ILE A 250 -3.00 18.48 18.79
C ILE A 250 -3.77 17.16 18.77
N LEU A 251 -3.73 16.44 17.66
CA LEU A 251 -4.42 15.14 17.50
C LEU A 251 -3.73 14.00 18.27
N THR A 252 -2.47 14.19 18.62
CA THR A 252 -1.65 13.22 19.37
C THR A 252 -1.50 13.55 20.86
N ALA A 253 -1.99 14.68 21.32
CA ALA A 253 -2.13 15.04 22.73
C ALA A 253 -3.41 14.43 23.31
#